data_7e772b5a640f8dfdf2ce718b1711068b
#
_entry.id   7e772b5a640f8dfdf2ce718b1711068b
#
_cell.length_a   1.000
_cell.length_b   1.000
_cell.length_c   1.000
_cell.angle_alpha   90.00
_cell.angle_beta   90.00
_cell.angle_gamma   90.00
#
_symmetry.space_group_name_H-M   'P 1'
#
loop_
_entity.id
_entity.type
_entity.pdbx_description
1 polymer ?
#
loop_
_entity_poly.entity_id
_entity_poly.type
_entity_poly.pdbx_seq_one_letter_code
_entity_poly.pdbx_strand_id
1 'polypeptide(L)'
;MGERTLHLSSKKSKFSIFLLTLIIALIAVLGSSESIAYSRVDDNRDFYNVEEGASFNLILEDFQLPILKKILLKIYFKKNGVNVVQTGHYNLKDKSWKDFISSVANGDVVVFRLNIPAGKNLYEIKNILANSYLNNDCSNFECFSDSLEFIEGTLKPDTYFYKYDSSAATILQRSQDEFIKLANDLWSK
;
A
#
# COMPACT_ATOMS: atom_id res chain seq x y z
N MET A 1 57.53 44.12 9.31
CA MET A 1 57.23 43.00 8.41
C MET A 1 56.47 41.92 9.20
N GLY A 2 55.43 42.28 9.97
CA GLY A 2 54.77 41.41 10.94
C GLY A 2 53.22 41.38 10.90
N GLU A 3 52.54 42.15 10.08
CA GLU A 3 51.05 42.27 10.16
C GLU A 3 50.26 41.37 9.18
N ARG A 4 50.88 40.80 8.15
CA ARG A 4 50.13 40.02 7.14
C ARG A 4 49.81 38.56 7.56
N THR A 5 50.52 38.02 8.53
CA THR A 5 50.38 36.60 8.95
C THR A 5 49.20 36.39 9.91
N LEU A 6 48.82 37.35 10.73
CA LEU A 6 47.72 37.28 11.69
C LEU A 6 46.35 37.29 11.05
N HIS A 7 46.16 37.98 9.90
CA HIS A 7 44.89 38.10 9.23
C HIS A 7 44.48 36.80 8.46
N LEU A 8 45.43 36.01 7.99
CA LEU A 8 45.22 34.74 7.29
C LEU A 8 44.83 33.62 8.25
N SER A 9 45.34 33.63 9.47
CA SER A 9 45.01 32.66 10.53
C SER A 9 43.57 32.81 11.01
N SER A 10 43.06 34.02 11.17
CA SER A 10 41.69 34.32 11.59
C SER A 10 40.63 33.88 10.54
N LYS A 11 40.92 34.04 9.24
CA LYS A 11 40.02 33.56 8.18
C LYS A 11 39.92 32.03 8.10
N LYS A 12 41.04 31.31 8.26
CA LYS A 12 41.06 29.84 8.28
C LYS A 12 40.31 29.29 9.48
N SER A 13 40.42 29.88 10.66
CA SER A 13 39.68 29.49 11.87
C SER A 13 38.17 29.68 11.70
N LYS A 14 37.71 30.81 11.17
CA LYS A 14 36.28 31.11 10.91
C LYS A 14 35.68 30.15 9.87
N PHE A 15 36.45 29.83 8.82
CA PHE A 15 36.02 28.84 7.81
C PHE A 15 35.91 27.44 8.39
N SER A 16 36.84 27.00 9.25
CA SER A 16 36.80 25.72 9.92
C SER A 16 35.59 25.59 10.87
N ILE A 17 35.28 26.65 11.62
CA ILE A 17 34.10 26.70 12.50
C ILE A 17 32.83 26.62 11.68
N PHE A 18 32.71 27.38 10.57
CA PHE A 18 31.58 27.30 9.67
C PHE A 18 31.38 25.92 9.08
N LEU A 19 32.45 25.24 8.65
CA LEU A 19 32.38 23.88 8.13
C LEU A 19 31.90 22.89 9.21
N LEU A 20 32.39 23.03 10.44
CA LEU A 20 31.98 22.18 11.55
C LEU A 20 30.50 22.36 11.89
N THR A 21 30.00 23.60 11.92
CA THR A 21 28.57 23.85 12.17
C THR A 21 27.68 23.30 11.06
N LEU A 22 28.12 23.34 9.80
CA LEU A 22 27.41 22.77 8.68
C LEU A 22 27.33 21.21 8.80
N ILE A 23 28.41 20.57 9.20
CA ILE A 23 28.45 19.12 9.41
C ILE A 23 27.50 18.71 10.55
N ILE A 24 27.54 19.43 11.68
CA ILE A 24 26.64 19.17 12.82
C ILE A 24 25.17 19.35 12.39
N ALA A 25 24.85 20.40 11.64
CA ALA A 25 23.50 20.62 11.12
C ALA A 25 23.06 19.49 10.18
N LEU A 26 23.95 19.01 9.31
CA LEU A 26 23.67 17.89 8.43
C LEU A 26 23.38 16.60 9.21
N ILE A 27 24.19 16.29 10.22
CA ILE A 27 23.98 15.13 11.09
C ILE A 27 22.63 15.23 11.83
N ALA A 28 22.31 16.43 12.34
CA ALA A 28 21.04 16.66 13.02
C ALA A 28 19.84 16.45 12.09
N VAL A 29 19.91 16.92 10.85
CA VAL A 29 18.84 16.71 9.85
C VAL A 29 18.69 15.25 9.50
N LEU A 30 19.76 14.52 9.28
CA LEU A 30 19.72 13.08 8.98
C LEU A 30 19.16 12.27 10.15
N GLY A 31 19.60 12.55 11.37
CA GLY A 31 19.07 11.88 12.57
C GLY A 31 17.58 12.18 12.79
N SER A 32 17.17 13.44 12.61
CA SER A 32 15.74 13.81 12.70
C SER A 32 14.89 13.13 11.63
N SER A 33 15.40 12.95 10.41
CA SER A 33 14.68 12.28 9.34
C SER A 33 14.43 10.79 9.66
N GLU A 34 15.39 10.12 10.27
CA GLU A 34 15.22 8.74 10.73
C GLU A 34 14.19 8.64 11.86
N SER A 35 14.28 9.49 12.87
CA SER A 35 13.31 9.52 13.98
C SER A 35 11.87 9.69 13.49
N ILE A 36 11.65 10.58 12.53
CA ILE A 36 10.32 10.81 11.95
C ILE A 36 9.86 9.62 11.10
N ALA A 37 10.75 8.98 10.36
CA ALA A 37 10.40 7.80 9.57
C ALA A 37 9.91 6.63 10.44
N TYR A 38 10.44 6.49 11.64
CA TYR A 38 9.99 5.50 12.62
C TYR A 38 8.77 5.94 13.44
N SER A 39 8.31 7.19 13.32
CA SER A 39 7.08 7.62 13.98
C SER A 39 5.86 6.96 13.33
N ARG A 40 4.80 6.76 14.11
CA ARG A 40 3.53 6.22 13.60
C ARG A 40 2.92 7.18 12.58
N VAL A 41 2.22 6.58 11.63
CA VAL A 41 1.31 7.31 10.75
C VAL A 41 0.12 7.73 11.59
N ASP A 42 -0.05 9.04 11.79
CA ASP A 42 -1.15 9.61 12.56
C ASP A 42 -2.31 9.89 11.60
N ASP A 43 -3.12 8.87 11.37
CA ASP A 43 -4.27 8.90 10.49
C ASP A 43 -5.37 7.98 11.04
N ASN A 44 -6.63 8.38 10.90
CA ASN A 44 -7.79 7.61 11.38
C ASN A 44 -8.25 6.54 10.37
N ARG A 45 -7.67 6.50 9.19
CA ARG A 45 -7.97 5.50 8.15
C ARG A 45 -7.25 4.19 8.48
N ASP A 46 -7.95 3.07 8.37
CA ASP A 46 -7.33 1.75 8.49
C ASP A 46 -6.49 1.41 7.25
N PHE A 47 -6.91 1.92 6.07
CA PHE A 47 -6.27 1.67 4.78
C PHE A 47 -6.06 2.96 4.02
N TYR A 48 -5.03 2.98 3.19
CA TYR A 48 -4.71 4.05 2.26
C TYR A 48 -4.74 3.52 0.82
N ASN A 49 -5.52 4.19 -0.05
CA ASN A 49 -5.55 3.86 -1.46
C ASN A 49 -4.52 4.68 -2.23
N VAL A 50 -3.62 4.00 -2.91
CA VAL A 50 -2.66 4.59 -3.85
C VAL A 50 -3.20 4.42 -5.26
N GLU A 51 -3.63 5.53 -5.88
CA GLU A 51 -4.16 5.54 -7.24
C GLU A 51 -3.07 5.38 -8.29
N GLU A 52 -3.48 5.03 -9.51
CA GLU A 52 -2.58 4.94 -10.64
C GLU A 52 -1.94 6.29 -10.96
N GLY A 53 -0.65 6.30 -11.16
CA GLY A 53 0.12 7.53 -11.41
C GLY A 53 0.42 8.37 -10.15
N ALA A 54 0.04 7.91 -8.96
CA ALA A 54 0.40 8.59 -7.72
C ALA A 54 1.91 8.66 -7.54
N SER A 55 2.38 9.82 -7.11
CA SER A 55 3.77 10.02 -6.71
C SER A 55 3.90 10.04 -5.19
N PHE A 56 5.11 9.76 -4.71
CA PHE A 56 5.40 9.87 -3.28
C PHE A 56 5.07 11.25 -2.69
N ASN A 57 5.26 12.31 -3.47
CA ASN A 57 4.91 13.67 -3.06
C ASN A 57 3.41 13.84 -2.84
N LEU A 58 2.58 13.32 -3.76
CA LEU A 58 1.12 13.36 -3.65
C LEU A 58 0.64 12.62 -2.42
N ILE A 59 1.21 11.44 -2.14
CA ILE A 59 0.89 10.68 -0.91
C ILE A 59 1.15 11.54 0.34
N LEU A 60 2.34 12.15 0.46
CA LEU A 60 2.66 12.99 1.62
C LEU A 60 1.81 14.27 1.72
N GLU A 61 1.28 14.77 0.59
CA GLU A 61 0.38 15.93 0.58
C GLU A 61 -1.00 15.58 1.11
N ASP A 62 -1.52 14.41 0.76
CA ASP A 62 -2.83 13.93 1.21
C ASP A 62 -2.92 13.78 2.73
N PHE A 63 -1.82 13.40 3.39
CA PHE A 63 -1.76 13.30 4.85
C PHE A 63 -1.68 14.66 5.57
N GLN A 64 -1.72 15.78 4.87
CA GLN A 64 -1.71 17.15 5.44
C GLN A 64 -0.62 17.39 6.51
N LEU A 65 0.52 16.76 6.36
CA LEU A 65 1.62 16.84 7.32
C LEU A 65 2.22 18.24 7.40
N PRO A 66 2.77 18.65 8.56
CA PRO A 66 3.58 19.86 8.67
C PRO A 66 4.74 19.85 7.66
N ILE A 67 5.04 21.01 7.09
CA ILE A 67 6.07 21.15 6.02
C ILE A 67 7.40 20.51 6.42
N LEU A 68 7.85 20.72 7.66
CA LEU A 68 9.11 20.17 8.16
C LEU A 68 9.09 18.63 8.15
N LYS A 69 7.98 18.02 8.61
CA LYS A 69 7.80 16.56 8.61
C LYS A 69 7.84 16.01 7.20
N LYS A 70 7.16 16.65 6.23
CA LYS A 70 7.20 16.28 4.81
C LYS A 70 8.63 16.31 4.25
N ILE A 71 9.38 17.37 4.52
CA ILE A 71 10.77 17.53 4.04
C ILE A 71 11.65 16.42 4.60
N LEU A 72 11.57 16.14 5.90
CA LEU A 72 12.39 15.12 6.57
C LEU A 72 12.05 13.71 6.07
N LEU A 73 10.78 13.39 5.84
CA LEU A 73 10.37 12.13 5.21
C LEU A 73 10.91 12.03 3.78
N LYS A 74 10.82 13.09 2.96
CA LYS A 74 11.38 13.10 1.60
C LYS A 74 12.89 12.84 1.60
N ILE A 75 13.63 13.45 2.52
CA ILE A 75 15.07 13.22 2.69
C ILE A 75 15.34 11.75 3.04
N TYR A 76 14.60 11.20 4.01
CA TYR A 76 14.75 9.82 4.43
C TYR A 76 14.53 8.84 3.27
N PHE A 77 13.42 8.97 2.55
CA PHE A 77 13.07 8.04 1.48
C PHE A 77 13.99 8.17 0.26
N LYS A 78 14.39 9.38 -0.09
CA LYS A 78 15.40 9.61 -1.14
C LYS A 78 16.74 8.97 -0.80
N LYS A 79 17.18 9.11 0.46
CA LYS A 79 18.42 8.47 0.97
C LYS A 79 18.34 6.93 0.87
N ASN A 80 17.16 6.35 1.12
CA ASN A 80 16.94 4.90 1.10
C ASN A 80 16.50 4.36 -0.27
N GLY A 81 16.59 5.17 -1.33
CA GLY A 81 16.34 4.72 -2.71
C GLY A 81 14.87 4.41 -3.03
N VAL A 82 13.92 4.89 -2.23
CA VAL A 82 12.49 4.70 -2.49
C VAL A 82 12.05 5.65 -3.60
N ASN A 83 11.98 5.13 -4.83
CA ASN A 83 11.63 5.91 -6.03
C ASN A 83 10.36 5.41 -6.72
N VAL A 84 9.85 4.24 -6.34
CA VAL A 84 8.70 3.60 -6.97
C VAL A 84 7.51 3.65 -6.02
N VAL A 85 6.35 3.96 -6.56
CA VAL A 85 5.06 3.93 -5.88
C VAL A 85 4.19 2.94 -6.66
N GLN A 86 3.71 1.90 -5.98
CA GLN A 86 2.83 0.92 -6.59
C GLN A 86 1.38 1.21 -6.19
N THR A 87 0.46 1.04 -7.15
CA THR A 87 -0.98 1.23 -6.93
C THR A 87 -1.55 0.13 -6.05
N GLY A 88 -2.57 0.48 -5.27
CA GLY A 88 -3.27 -0.50 -4.44
C GLY A 88 -3.67 0.02 -3.07
N HIS A 89 -4.27 -0.85 -2.27
CA HIS A 89 -4.68 -0.55 -0.90
C HIS A 89 -3.64 -1.06 0.09
N TYR A 90 -3.19 -0.18 0.97
CA TYR A 90 -2.15 -0.44 1.95
C TYR A 90 -2.67 -0.24 3.36
N ASN A 91 -2.25 -1.09 4.28
CA ASN A 91 -2.61 -0.97 5.69
C ASN A 91 -1.86 0.21 6.33
N LEU A 92 -2.59 1.10 7.00
CA LEU A 92 -2.06 2.21 7.80
C LEU A 92 -2.02 1.90 9.30
N LYS A 93 -2.93 1.02 9.74
CA LYS A 93 -3.13 0.75 11.16
C LYS A 93 -1.85 0.29 11.84
N ASP A 94 -1.45 1.00 12.86
CA ASP A 94 -0.24 0.75 13.68
C ASP A 94 1.09 0.76 12.89
N LYS A 95 1.11 1.28 11.66
CA LYS A 95 2.32 1.36 10.84
C LYS A 95 3.14 2.60 11.16
N SER A 96 4.46 2.46 11.07
CA SER A 96 5.36 3.61 10.97
C SER A 96 5.38 4.15 9.54
N TRP A 97 5.83 5.39 9.36
CA TRP A 97 6.03 5.95 8.02
C TRP A 97 6.97 5.10 7.17
N LYS A 98 8.01 4.57 7.78
CA LYS A 98 8.95 3.65 7.13
C LYS A 98 8.23 2.41 6.62
N ASP A 99 7.46 1.72 7.49
CA ASP A 99 6.79 0.47 7.12
C ASP A 99 5.72 0.71 6.06
N PHE A 100 4.91 1.77 6.21
CA PHE A 100 3.88 2.13 5.23
C PHE A 100 4.50 2.39 3.86
N ILE A 101 5.51 3.26 3.78
CA ILE A 101 6.12 3.62 2.49
C ILE A 101 6.93 2.46 1.90
N SER A 102 7.56 1.63 2.72
CA SER A 102 8.20 0.40 2.23
C SER A 102 7.17 -0.56 1.63
N SER A 103 6.00 -0.72 2.26
CA SER A 103 4.90 -1.52 1.69
C SER A 103 4.44 -0.95 0.34
N VAL A 104 4.30 0.38 0.22
CA VAL A 104 3.93 1.04 -1.05
C VAL A 104 5.00 0.86 -2.13
N ALA A 105 6.27 0.93 -1.77
CA ALA A 105 7.38 0.74 -2.72
C ALA A 105 7.49 -0.72 -3.20
N ASN A 106 7.24 -1.68 -2.31
CA ASN A 106 7.32 -3.10 -2.61
C ASN A 106 6.03 -3.67 -3.23
N GLY A 107 4.92 -2.92 -3.16
CA GLY A 107 3.61 -3.42 -3.62
C GLY A 107 2.97 -4.42 -2.66
N ASP A 108 3.28 -4.33 -1.37
CA ASP A 108 2.70 -5.19 -0.33
C ASP A 108 1.25 -4.74 -0.02
N VAL A 109 0.37 -4.93 -1.00
CA VAL A 109 -1.05 -4.56 -0.91
C VAL A 109 -1.81 -5.45 0.05
N VAL A 110 -2.89 -4.92 0.63
CA VAL A 110 -3.79 -5.70 1.48
C VAL A 110 -4.53 -6.75 0.65
N VAL A 111 -4.50 -7.98 1.12
CA VAL A 111 -5.23 -9.11 0.54
C VAL A 111 -6.40 -9.48 1.46
N PHE A 112 -7.60 -9.41 0.91
CA PHE A 112 -8.83 -9.80 1.59
C PHE A 112 -9.19 -11.26 1.30
N ARG A 113 -10.13 -11.81 2.07
CA ARG A 113 -10.59 -13.19 1.93
C ARG A 113 -12.10 -13.18 1.76
N LEU A 114 -12.58 -13.85 0.71
CA LEU A 114 -13.99 -14.19 0.51
C LEU A 114 -14.17 -15.66 0.82
N ASN A 115 -14.90 -15.98 1.86
CA ASN A 115 -15.26 -17.37 2.17
C ASN A 115 -16.63 -17.69 1.56
N ILE A 116 -16.69 -18.69 0.70
CA ILE A 116 -17.93 -19.27 0.14
C ILE A 116 -18.17 -20.60 0.84
N PRO A 117 -19.05 -20.65 1.85
CA PRO A 117 -19.33 -21.91 2.57
C PRO A 117 -20.17 -22.85 1.71
N ALA A 118 -20.07 -24.16 1.98
CA ALA A 118 -20.93 -25.17 1.35
C ALA A 118 -22.41 -24.97 1.73
N GLY A 119 -23.30 -25.27 0.80
CA GLY A 119 -24.76 -25.29 1.02
C GLY A 119 -25.39 -23.89 1.11
N LYS A 120 -24.71 -22.84 0.66
CA LYS A 120 -25.26 -21.48 0.60
C LYS A 120 -26.14 -21.31 -0.64
N ASN A 121 -27.33 -20.70 -0.44
CA ASN A 121 -28.20 -20.31 -1.53
C ASN A 121 -27.78 -18.96 -2.14
N LEU A 122 -28.40 -18.61 -3.28
CA LEU A 122 -28.11 -17.37 -4.00
C LEU A 122 -28.22 -16.09 -3.15
N TYR A 123 -29.23 -16.02 -2.31
CA TYR A 123 -29.44 -14.86 -1.44
C TYR A 123 -28.32 -14.70 -0.42
N GLU A 124 -27.88 -15.80 0.16
CA GLU A 124 -26.76 -15.81 1.12
C GLU A 124 -25.45 -15.43 0.44
N ILE A 125 -25.20 -15.89 -0.80
CA ILE A 125 -24.02 -15.50 -1.58
C ILE A 125 -24.05 -14.00 -1.89
N LYS A 126 -25.21 -13.45 -2.29
CA LYS A 126 -25.37 -11.99 -2.48
C LYS A 126 -25.00 -11.22 -1.22
N ASN A 127 -25.44 -11.69 -0.06
CA ASN A 127 -25.10 -11.03 1.21
C ASN A 127 -23.61 -11.13 1.53
N ILE A 128 -22.96 -12.24 1.22
CA ILE A 128 -21.50 -12.41 1.39
C ILE A 128 -20.75 -11.40 0.50
N LEU A 129 -21.15 -11.26 -0.77
CA LEU A 129 -20.55 -10.30 -1.70
C LEU A 129 -20.79 -8.86 -1.27
N ALA A 130 -22.01 -8.50 -0.84
CA ALA A 130 -22.36 -7.17 -0.39
C ALA A 130 -21.57 -6.71 0.86
N ASN A 131 -21.12 -7.65 1.68
CA ASN A 131 -20.30 -7.37 2.86
C ASN A 131 -18.79 -7.53 2.60
N SER A 132 -18.39 -7.67 1.35
CA SER A 132 -17.00 -7.77 0.94
C SER A 132 -16.48 -6.42 0.42
N TYR A 133 -15.16 -6.33 0.20
CA TYR A 133 -14.52 -5.19 -0.47
C TYR A 133 -14.36 -5.42 -1.99
N LEU A 134 -15.19 -6.30 -2.57
CA LEU A 134 -15.22 -6.54 -4.00
C LEU A 134 -16.05 -5.47 -4.71
N ASN A 135 -15.67 -5.15 -5.93
CA ASN A 135 -16.56 -4.48 -6.86
C ASN A 135 -17.67 -5.46 -7.26
N ASN A 136 -18.90 -5.11 -6.90
CA ASN A 136 -20.05 -5.99 -7.12
C ASN A 136 -20.59 -5.83 -8.55
N ASP A 137 -19.76 -6.16 -9.53
CA ASP A 137 -20.07 -6.15 -10.98
C ASP A 137 -20.89 -7.39 -11.43
N CYS A 138 -21.30 -8.22 -10.47
CA CYS A 138 -22.12 -9.42 -10.70
C CYS A 138 -23.30 -9.50 -9.71
N SER A 139 -23.97 -8.38 -9.45
CA SER A 139 -25.00 -8.26 -8.40
C SER A 139 -26.19 -9.20 -8.56
N ASN A 140 -26.54 -9.55 -9.81
CA ASN A 140 -27.63 -10.46 -10.16
C ASN A 140 -27.17 -11.78 -10.80
N PHE A 141 -25.88 -12.11 -10.67
CA PHE A 141 -25.25 -13.24 -11.35
C PHE A 141 -25.30 -13.19 -12.89
N GLU A 142 -25.54 -12.00 -13.45
CA GLU A 142 -25.55 -11.71 -14.91
C GLU A 142 -24.15 -11.78 -15.54
N CYS A 143 -23.11 -11.87 -14.72
CA CYS A 143 -21.73 -11.97 -15.19
C CYS A 143 -21.37 -13.36 -15.75
N PHE A 144 -22.22 -14.35 -15.58
CA PHE A 144 -22.05 -15.66 -16.20
C PHE A 144 -22.52 -15.55 -17.65
N SER A 145 -21.67 -15.97 -18.59
CA SER A 145 -21.98 -15.91 -20.03
C SER A 145 -23.18 -16.81 -20.37
N ASP A 146 -23.91 -16.48 -21.46
CA ASP A 146 -25.09 -17.19 -21.95
C ASP A 146 -24.90 -18.70 -22.16
N SER A 147 -23.67 -19.18 -22.23
CA SER A 147 -23.32 -20.61 -22.34
C SER A 147 -23.25 -21.33 -21.01
N LEU A 148 -23.19 -20.62 -19.88
CA LEU A 148 -23.10 -21.14 -18.53
C LEU A 148 -24.02 -20.32 -17.65
N GLU A 149 -25.34 -20.55 -17.73
CA GLU A 149 -26.26 -19.99 -16.75
C GLU A 149 -25.78 -20.32 -15.33
N PHE A 150 -25.82 -19.30 -14.46
CA PHE A 150 -25.49 -19.56 -13.06
C PHE A 150 -26.54 -20.49 -12.45
N ILE A 151 -26.14 -21.70 -12.13
CA ILE A 151 -26.97 -22.68 -11.43
C ILE A 151 -26.61 -22.65 -9.95
N GLU A 152 -27.62 -22.53 -9.09
CA GLU A 152 -27.45 -22.62 -7.66
C GLU A 152 -26.74 -23.95 -7.28
N GLY A 153 -25.74 -23.88 -6.41
CA GLY A 153 -24.96 -25.05 -5.99
C GLY A 153 -23.74 -25.36 -6.87
N THR A 154 -23.48 -24.56 -7.93
CA THR A 154 -22.31 -24.77 -8.81
C THR A 154 -21.08 -23.95 -8.43
N LEU A 155 -21.12 -23.21 -7.33
CA LEU A 155 -19.92 -22.58 -6.78
C LEU A 155 -19.16 -23.57 -5.90
N LYS A 156 -17.86 -23.70 -6.12
CA LYS A 156 -16.99 -24.51 -5.25
C LYS A 156 -16.84 -23.84 -3.89
N PRO A 157 -17.23 -24.49 -2.79
CA PRO A 157 -16.99 -23.97 -1.45
C PRO A 157 -15.49 -23.89 -1.18
N ASP A 158 -14.99 -22.67 -0.99
CA ASP A 158 -13.56 -22.40 -0.72
C ASP A 158 -13.37 -20.98 -0.18
N THR A 159 -12.12 -20.66 0.18
CA THR A 159 -11.70 -19.32 0.55
C THR A 159 -10.90 -18.67 -0.60
N TYR A 160 -11.45 -17.63 -1.18
CA TYR A 160 -10.86 -16.89 -2.30
C TYR A 160 -10.15 -15.64 -1.81
N PHE A 161 -8.90 -15.47 -2.21
CA PHE A 161 -8.12 -14.27 -1.89
C PHE A 161 -8.25 -13.24 -3.01
N TYR A 162 -8.43 -11.98 -2.62
CA TYR A 162 -8.64 -10.89 -3.56
C TYR A 162 -8.06 -9.56 -3.05
N LYS A 163 -7.80 -8.62 -3.95
CA LYS A 163 -7.41 -7.26 -3.63
C LYS A 163 -8.66 -6.38 -3.52
N TYR A 164 -8.54 -5.25 -2.84
CA TYR A 164 -9.61 -4.26 -2.79
C TYR A 164 -10.13 -3.94 -4.19
N ASP A 165 -11.44 -3.77 -4.31
CA ASP A 165 -12.15 -3.44 -5.56
C ASP A 165 -11.92 -4.43 -6.72
N SER A 166 -11.47 -5.65 -6.42
CA SER A 166 -11.41 -6.72 -7.43
C SER A 166 -12.83 -7.10 -7.87
N SER A 167 -12.97 -7.49 -9.14
CA SER A 167 -14.24 -7.92 -9.74
C SER A 167 -14.81 -9.16 -9.02
N ALA A 168 -16.04 -9.05 -8.53
CA ALA A 168 -16.78 -10.17 -7.98
C ALA A 168 -17.06 -11.22 -9.05
N ALA A 169 -17.36 -10.78 -10.30
CA ALA A 169 -17.54 -11.67 -11.44
C ALA A 169 -16.37 -12.62 -11.64
N THR A 170 -15.14 -12.10 -11.60
CA THR A 170 -13.93 -12.92 -11.78
C THR A 170 -13.81 -14.01 -10.71
N ILE A 171 -14.15 -13.70 -9.46
CA ILE A 171 -14.06 -14.69 -8.37
C ILE A 171 -15.16 -15.75 -8.49
N LEU A 172 -16.37 -15.33 -8.82
CA LEU A 172 -17.50 -16.24 -8.98
C LEU A 172 -17.31 -17.18 -10.18
N GLN A 173 -16.86 -16.66 -11.32
CA GLN A 173 -16.52 -17.47 -12.50
C GLN A 173 -15.43 -18.48 -12.18
N ARG A 174 -14.35 -18.05 -11.55
CA ARG A 174 -13.30 -18.95 -11.10
C ARG A 174 -13.82 -20.05 -10.17
N SER A 175 -14.70 -19.69 -9.22
CA SER A 175 -15.31 -20.65 -8.30
C SER A 175 -16.15 -21.70 -9.04
N GLN A 176 -16.94 -21.27 -10.05
CA GLN A 176 -17.73 -22.16 -10.88
C GLN A 176 -16.86 -23.05 -11.76
N ASP A 177 -15.84 -22.52 -12.42
CA ASP A 177 -14.91 -23.29 -13.25
C ASP A 177 -14.20 -24.39 -12.45
N GLU A 178 -13.74 -24.06 -11.24
CA GLU A 178 -13.12 -25.01 -10.33
C GLU A 178 -14.11 -26.09 -9.88
N PHE A 179 -15.39 -25.75 -9.68
CA PHE A 179 -16.46 -26.72 -9.38
C PHE A 179 -16.70 -27.68 -10.55
N ILE A 180 -16.89 -27.13 -11.76
CA ILE A 180 -17.13 -27.91 -12.98
C ILE A 180 -15.97 -28.88 -13.25
N LYS A 181 -14.74 -28.38 -13.10
CA LYS A 181 -13.55 -29.23 -13.24
C LYS A 181 -13.55 -30.39 -12.25
N LEU A 182 -13.83 -30.13 -10.98
CA LEU A 182 -13.91 -31.16 -9.95
C LEU A 182 -15.00 -32.16 -10.26
N ALA A 183 -16.19 -31.71 -10.68
CA ALA A 183 -17.29 -32.57 -11.07
C ALA A 183 -16.89 -33.51 -12.22
N ASN A 184 -16.32 -32.97 -13.30
CA ASN A 184 -15.85 -33.73 -14.45
C ASN A 184 -14.79 -34.77 -14.07
N ASP A 185 -13.83 -34.40 -13.21
CA ASP A 185 -12.79 -35.34 -12.73
C ASP A 185 -13.36 -36.50 -11.93
N LEU A 186 -14.47 -36.28 -11.22
CA LEU A 186 -15.14 -37.31 -10.45
C LEU A 186 -16.02 -38.21 -11.34
N TRP A 187 -16.70 -37.68 -12.35
CA TRP A 187 -17.57 -38.43 -13.26
C TRP A 187 -16.82 -39.20 -14.37
N SER A 188 -15.57 -38.84 -14.63
CA SER A 188 -14.73 -39.51 -15.63
C SER A 188 -14.02 -40.77 -15.11
N LYS A 189 -14.18 -41.10 -13.83
CA LYS A 189 -13.66 -42.31 -13.16
C LYS A 189 -14.71 -43.37 -13.05
#